data_0ca56d4a77152586c11f6869eab8f678
#
_entry.id   0ca56d4a77152586c11f6869eab8f678
#
_cell.length_a   1.000
_cell.length_b   1.000
_cell.length_c   1.000
_cell.angle_alpha   90.00
_cell.angle_beta   90.00
_cell.angle_gamma   90.00
#
_symmetry.space_group_name_H-M   'P 1'
#
loop_
_entity.id
_entity.type
_entity.pdbx_description
1 polymer ?
#
loop_
_entity_poly.entity_id
_entity_poly.type
_entity_poly.pdbx_seq_one_letter_code
_entity_poly.pdbx_strand_id
1 'polypeptide(L)'
;SDPLNGLTSNGQVITLVEVSNANGNFTYTATANGNSVFTLQVNNDGSYSFELQGAVDHAPNSDTLTLDFSIIATDFDGDTSQVTLPVTIVDSLPVISAVDAINVDEDDLVNVGSDQNDPVSIDGKFTTTEGADRVVSYQLDSNAKPVDGLTSQGNSVTLIETANPDGSFSYVATADGNPVFTLVVKTDGSYNFTLEGPIDHAINSDELTLNFPIIATDFDGDTTSATIPVTIVDDKPVITNVDAIQVDEDDLTGIGSDQNDALSINGQFATTQGSDGVVSYQLDSSADPVAGLTSQGIVVTMIETANPDGSFTYQASAGGNAVFTLIVNVDGSYNFTLEGPIDHANGSDELTLNFPIIATDFDGDTSSAVIPVTIVDDQPTITNVDSITVDEDDLSGVGSAQDGVVSIDGKFTTTEGSDRVVSYQLDSSTDLVAGLTSHGEAVVLVETANADGSF
;
A
#
# COMPACT_ATOMS: atom_id res chain seq x y z
N SER A 1 14.60 -39.20 -58.58
CA SER A 1 14.93 -38.20 -57.56
C SER A 1 14.86 -38.88 -56.19
N ASP A 2 15.79 -38.59 -55.31
CA ASP A 2 15.76 -39.05 -53.93
C ASP A 2 14.63 -38.28 -53.20
N PRO A 3 13.55 -38.95 -52.75
CA PRO A 3 12.44 -38.32 -52.06
C PRO A 3 12.83 -37.75 -50.69
N LEU A 4 14.02 -38.10 -50.17
CA LEU A 4 14.51 -37.66 -48.85
C LEU A 4 15.60 -36.58 -48.92
N ASN A 5 15.89 -36.06 -50.13
CA ASN A 5 16.96 -35.10 -50.30
C ASN A 5 16.72 -33.82 -49.46
N GLY A 6 17.55 -33.60 -48.43
CA GLY A 6 17.49 -32.48 -47.54
C GLY A 6 16.51 -32.61 -46.37
N LEU A 7 15.83 -33.75 -46.23
CA LEU A 7 14.94 -34.00 -45.08
C LEU A 7 15.72 -34.33 -43.83
N THR A 8 15.21 -33.81 -42.73
CA THR A 8 15.75 -34.06 -41.39
C THR A 8 14.64 -34.49 -40.42
N SER A 9 15.07 -35.04 -39.30
CA SER A 9 14.23 -35.35 -38.13
C SER A 9 14.99 -34.89 -36.89
N ASN A 10 14.46 -33.92 -36.18
CA ASN A 10 15.15 -33.23 -35.08
C ASN A 10 16.57 -32.77 -35.48
N GLY A 11 16.73 -32.17 -36.66
CA GLY A 11 17.98 -31.68 -37.25
C GLY A 11 18.93 -32.75 -37.75
N GLN A 12 18.57 -34.05 -37.65
CA GLN A 12 19.40 -35.15 -38.10
C GLN A 12 18.95 -35.61 -39.51
N VAL A 13 19.90 -35.77 -40.43
CA VAL A 13 19.60 -36.17 -41.80
C VAL A 13 18.94 -37.55 -41.79
N ILE A 14 17.82 -37.66 -42.54
CA ILE A 14 17.10 -38.91 -42.75
C ILE A 14 17.81 -39.72 -43.83
N THR A 15 18.07 -40.99 -43.55
CA THR A 15 18.64 -41.94 -44.49
C THR A 15 17.69 -43.11 -44.74
N LEU A 16 17.56 -43.57 -46.02
CA LEU A 16 16.71 -44.69 -46.43
C LEU A 16 17.53 -45.96 -46.63
N VAL A 17 17.06 -47.02 -46.06
CA VAL A 17 17.63 -48.37 -46.29
C VAL A 17 16.54 -49.26 -46.87
N GLU A 18 16.83 -49.87 -48.04
CA GLU A 18 15.95 -50.82 -48.68
C GLU A 18 16.36 -52.27 -48.24
N VAL A 19 15.38 -53.07 -47.89
CA VAL A 19 15.53 -54.49 -47.63
C VAL A 19 14.55 -55.25 -48.51
N SER A 20 15.08 -56.12 -49.41
CA SER A 20 14.25 -57.00 -50.17
C SER A 20 13.97 -58.29 -49.38
N ASN A 21 12.73 -58.72 -49.34
CA ASN A 21 12.27 -59.91 -48.65
C ASN A 21 12.23 -61.11 -49.58
N ALA A 22 12.39 -62.32 -49.05
CA ALA A 22 12.44 -63.57 -49.84
C ALA A 22 11.14 -63.88 -50.64
N ASN A 23 10.02 -63.18 -50.34
CA ASN A 23 8.73 -63.26 -50.99
C ASN A 23 8.53 -62.26 -52.12
N GLY A 24 9.56 -61.45 -52.47
CA GLY A 24 9.49 -60.40 -53.45
C GLY A 24 8.90 -59.04 -53.01
N ASN A 25 8.70 -58.88 -51.71
CA ASN A 25 8.31 -57.59 -51.13
C ASN A 25 9.56 -56.76 -50.80
N PHE A 26 9.40 -55.45 -50.81
CA PHE A 26 10.43 -54.48 -50.47
C PHE A 26 10.02 -53.71 -49.20
N THR A 27 10.94 -53.56 -48.28
CA THR A 27 10.75 -52.72 -47.11
C THR A 27 11.81 -51.61 -47.15
N TYR A 28 11.34 -50.36 -47.13
CA TYR A 28 12.15 -49.14 -47.08
C TYR A 28 12.07 -48.61 -45.65
N THR A 29 13.16 -48.56 -44.91
CA THR A 29 13.21 -48.02 -43.57
C THR A 29 14.00 -46.72 -43.60
N ALA A 30 13.36 -45.63 -43.18
CA ALA A 30 13.98 -44.33 -43.00
C ALA A 30 14.42 -44.16 -41.53
N THR A 31 15.67 -43.75 -41.33
CA THR A 31 16.23 -43.53 -40.00
C THR A 31 16.99 -42.22 -39.94
N ALA A 32 16.93 -41.55 -38.76
CA ALA A 32 17.75 -40.41 -38.43
C ALA A 32 18.54 -40.70 -37.14
N ASN A 33 19.88 -40.60 -37.20
CA ASN A 33 20.77 -40.94 -36.09
C ASN A 33 20.46 -42.31 -35.44
N GLY A 34 20.04 -43.32 -36.26
CA GLY A 34 19.70 -44.65 -35.79
C GLY A 34 18.28 -44.84 -35.23
N ASN A 35 17.49 -43.80 -35.12
CA ASN A 35 16.07 -43.86 -34.74
C ASN A 35 15.20 -44.03 -36.00
N SER A 36 14.16 -44.86 -35.93
CA SER A 36 13.20 -45.01 -37.00
C SER A 36 12.35 -43.75 -37.15
N VAL A 37 12.20 -43.27 -38.43
CA VAL A 37 11.38 -42.13 -38.75
C VAL A 37 10.12 -42.59 -39.49
N PHE A 38 10.25 -43.45 -40.53
CA PHE A 38 9.10 -44.08 -41.14
C PHE A 38 9.53 -45.40 -41.83
N THR A 39 8.53 -46.21 -42.12
CA THR A 39 8.68 -47.44 -42.93
C THR A 39 7.68 -47.41 -44.09
N LEU A 40 8.14 -47.65 -45.32
CA LEU A 40 7.32 -47.88 -46.47
C LEU A 40 7.51 -49.37 -46.94
N GLN A 41 6.43 -50.10 -46.92
CA GLN A 41 6.42 -51.50 -47.42
C GLN A 41 5.68 -51.52 -48.79
N VAL A 42 6.30 -52.15 -49.78
CA VAL A 42 5.71 -52.37 -51.10
C VAL A 42 5.68 -53.85 -51.37
N ASN A 43 4.49 -54.41 -51.63
CA ASN A 43 4.30 -55.83 -51.80
C ASN A 43 4.19 -56.20 -53.31
N ASN A 44 4.51 -57.47 -53.62
CA ASN A 44 4.52 -58.00 -54.97
C ASN A 44 3.10 -58.10 -55.64
N ASP A 45 2.06 -57.94 -54.79
CA ASP A 45 0.67 -57.88 -55.30
C ASP A 45 0.22 -56.43 -55.58
N GLY A 46 1.13 -55.44 -55.46
CA GLY A 46 0.85 -54.02 -55.74
C GLY A 46 0.27 -53.29 -54.51
N SER A 47 0.04 -53.96 -53.41
CA SER A 47 -0.35 -53.28 -52.15
C SER A 47 0.85 -52.60 -51.50
N TYR A 48 0.63 -51.56 -50.74
CA TYR A 48 1.66 -50.85 -49.96
C TYR A 48 1.12 -50.38 -48.62
N SER A 49 2.01 -50.14 -47.67
CA SER A 49 1.73 -49.50 -46.38
C SER A 49 2.82 -48.53 -46.03
N PHE A 50 2.44 -47.36 -45.52
CA PHE A 50 3.34 -46.37 -44.95
C PHE A 50 3.04 -46.21 -43.46
N GLU A 51 4.06 -46.24 -42.61
CA GLU A 51 3.97 -46.09 -41.17
C GLU A 51 4.94 -45.00 -40.72
N LEU A 52 4.43 -43.87 -40.19
CA LEU A 52 5.23 -42.83 -39.55
C LEU A 52 5.55 -43.24 -38.12
N GLN A 53 6.83 -43.17 -37.69
CA GLN A 53 7.35 -43.66 -36.42
C GLN A 53 8.14 -42.60 -35.64
N GLY A 54 8.49 -41.47 -36.31
CA GLY A 54 9.23 -40.36 -35.72
C GLY A 54 8.85 -39.06 -36.39
N ALA A 55 9.21 -37.92 -35.76
CA ALA A 55 9.02 -36.59 -36.31
C ALA A 55 9.80 -36.41 -37.64
N VAL A 56 9.28 -35.60 -38.52
CA VAL A 56 9.95 -35.12 -39.74
C VAL A 56 9.93 -33.61 -39.67
N ASP A 57 11.10 -32.96 -39.78
CA ASP A 57 11.17 -31.50 -39.70
C ASP A 57 10.48 -30.89 -40.95
N HIS A 58 9.57 -29.95 -40.71
CA HIS A 58 8.86 -29.19 -41.73
C HIS A 58 9.58 -27.88 -42.05
N ALA A 59 9.22 -27.23 -43.13
CA ALA A 59 9.68 -25.86 -43.34
C ALA A 59 8.87 -24.90 -42.47
N PRO A 60 9.49 -23.86 -41.87
CA PRO A 60 8.78 -22.92 -41.03
C PRO A 60 7.48 -22.38 -41.65
N ASN A 61 6.38 -22.44 -40.91
CA ASN A 61 5.03 -22.08 -41.36
C ASN A 61 4.44 -22.99 -42.45
N SER A 62 4.86 -24.25 -42.53
CA SER A 62 4.31 -25.23 -43.44
C SER A 62 3.73 -26.42 -42.72
N ASP A 63 2.41 -26.52 -42.63
CA ASP A 63 1.70 -27.57 -41.91
C ASP A 63 1.70 -28.92 -42.62
N THR A 64 2.34 -29.03 -43.81
CA THR A 64 2.35 -30.25 -44.58
C THR A 64 3.63 -30.43 -45.38
N LEU A 65 4.12 -31.66 -45.43
CA LEU A 65 5.21 -32.11 -46.29
C LEU A 65 4.75 -33.26 -47.14
N THR A 66 5.00 -33.20 -48.48
CA THR A 66 4.69 -34.32 -49.38
C THR A 66 5.97 -34.98 -49.88
N LEU A 67 6.10 -36.28 -49.62
CA LEU A 67 7.17 -37.16 -50.09
C LEU A 67 6.69 -37.90 -51.35
N ASP A 68 7.40 -37.75 -52.45
CA ASP A 68 7.09 -38.39 -53.74
C ASP A 68 7.96 -39.61 -53.98
N PHE A 69 7.42 -40.80 -53.70
CA PHE A 69 8.12 -42.06 -53.91
C PHE A 69 7.88 -42.57 -55.33
N SER A 70 8.94 -42.72 -56.12
CA SER A 70 8.90 -43.29 -57.44
C SER A 70 8.87 -44.82 -57.37
N ILE A 71 7.74 -45.44 -57.72
CA ILE A 71 7.53 -46.88 -57.67
C ILE A 71 7.67 -47.41 -59.10
N ILE A 72 8.47 -48.47 -59.31
CA ILE A 72 8.70 -49.14 -60.58
C ILE A 72 8.12 -50.57 -60.50
N ALA A 73 7.23 -50.88 -61.41
CA ALA A 73 6.78 -52.27 -61.61
C ALA A 73 7.56 -52.86 -62.80
N THR A 74 8.06 -54.09 -62.63
CA THR A 74 8.83 -54.84 -63.61
C THR A 74 8.11 -56.14 -63.87
N ASP A 75 7.86 -56.46 -65.13
CA ASP A 75 7.26 -57.71 -65.54
C ASP A 75 8.32 -58.84 -65.68
N PHE A 76 7.86 -60.04 -66.11
CA PHE A 76 8.69 -61.25 -66.15
C PHE A 76 9.85 -61.19 -67.18
N ASP A 77 9.71 -60.49 -68.28
CA ASP A 77 10.73 -60.34 -69.33
C ASP A 77 11.55 -59.03 -69.20
N GLY A 78 11.24 -58.21 -68.15
CA GLY A 78 12.08 -57.07 -67.73
C GLY A 78 11.56 -55.71 -68.18
N ASP A 79 10.40 -55.66 -68.82
CA ASP A 79 9.77 -54.38 -69.12
C ASP A 79 9.27 -53.66 -67.84
N THR A 80 9.38 -52.32 -67.88
CA THR A 80 9.12 -51.53 -66.69
C THR A 80 8.08 -50.44 -66.86
N SER A 81 7.28 -50.20 -65.85
CA SER A 81 6.39 -49.04 -65.79
C SER A 81 6.59 -48.32 -64.41
N GLN A 82 6.45 -46.99 -64.43
CA GLN A 82 6.73 -46.13 -63.21
C GLN A 82 5.52 -45.29 -62.89
N VAL A 83 5.32 -45.11 -61.56
CA VAL A 83 4.30 -44.22 -61.00
C VAL A 83 4.87 -43.52 -59.77
N THR A 84 4.35 -42.32 -59.42
CA THR A 84 4.67 -41.62 -58.23
C THR A 84 3.61 -41.93 -57.16
N LEU A 85 4.05 -42.35 -55.97
CA LEU A 85 3.25 -42.50 -54.75
C LEU A 85 3.47 -41.25 -53.86
N PRO A 86 2.50 -40.30 -53.79
CA PRO A 86 2.61 -39.16 -52.89
C PRO A 86 2.21 -39.60 -51.49
N VAL A 87 3.03 -39.27 -50.49
CA VAL A 87 2.73 -39.42 -49.06
C VAL A 87 2.81 -38.06 -48.40
N THR A 88 1.69 -37.56 -47.94
CA THR A 88 1.64 -36.27 -47.21
C THR A 88 1.71 -36.51 -45.72
N ILE A 89 2.67 -35.87 -45.08
CA ILE A 89 2.86 -35.82 -43.60
C ILE A 89 2.33 -34.48 -43.14
N VAL A 90 1.49 -34.48 -42.14
CA VAL A 90 0.93 -33.27 -41.53
C VAL A 90 1.68 -32.99 -40.23
N ASP A 91 2.07 -31.74 -40.06
CA ASP A 91 2.82 -31.30 -38.92
C ASP A 91 2.02 -31.28 -37.63
N SER A 92 2.71 -31.36 -36.50
CA SER A 92 2.16 -31.41 -35.14
C SER A 92 2.60 -30.22 -34.33
N LEU A 93 1.79 -29.16 -34.32
CA LEU A 93 2.08 -27.89 -33.68
C LEU A 93 2.11 -27.98 -32.13
N PRO A 94 2.94 -27.20 -31.47
CA PRO A 94 2.93 -27.12 -30.02
C PRO A 94 1.64 -26.40 -29.52
N VAL A 95 1.12 -26.81 -28.35
CA VAL A 95 -0.08 -26.21 -27.76
C VAL A 95 0.14 -25.99 -26.27
N ILE A 96 0.05 -24.72 -25.81
CA ILE A 96 0.02 -24.39 -24.39
C ILE A 96 -1.46 -24.42 -23.93
N SER A 97 -1.77 -25.32 -22.99
CA SER A 97 -3.15 -25.55 -22.50
C SER A 97 -3.43 -24.90 -21.16
N ALA A 98 -2.40 -24.61 -20.35
CA ALA A 98 -2.52 -23.89 -19.08
C ALA A 98 -1.22 -23.16 -18.75
N VAL A 99 -1.36 -22.12 -17.92
CA VAL A 99 -0.28 -21.28 -17.41
C VAL A 99 -0.54 -21.08 -15.91
N ASP A 100 0.46 -21.33 -15.05
CA ASP A 100 0.33 -21.00 -13.64
C ASP A 100 0.39 -19.48 -13.45
N ALA A 101 -0.55 -18.92 -12.70
CA ALA A 101 -0.52 -17.52 -12.34
C ALA A 101 0.47 -17.28 -11.19
N ILE A 102 1.13 -16.14 -11.19
CA ILE A 102 1.99 -15.69 -10.09
C ILE A 102 1.21 -14.67 -9.25
N ASN A 103 1.33 -14.76 -7.94
CA ASN A 103 0.83 -13.77 -6.99
C ASN A 103 1.94 -13.48 -5.98
N VAL A 104 2.33 -12.22 -5.84
CA VAL A 104 3.34 -11.74 -4.89
C VAL A 104 2.81 -10.52 -4.17
N ASP A 105 3.28 -10.30 -2.95
CA ASP A 105 2.88 -9.18 -2.11
C ASP A 105 4.09 -8.30 -1.82
N GLU A 106 3.91 -6.99 -1.84
CA GLU A 106 4.97 -6.05 -1.52
C GLU A 106 5.26 -5.97 -0.03
N ASP A 107 4.32 -6.41 0.82
CA ASP A 107 4.53 -6.49 2.26
C ASP A 107 5.63 -7.50 2.65
N ASP A 108 5.96 -8.44 1.74
CA ASP A 108 7.03 -9.42 1.88
C ASP A 108 8.42 -8.91 1.40
N LEU A 109 8.50 -7.72 0.80
CA LEU A 109 9.77 -7.18 0.29
C LEU A 109 10.81 -7.03 1.39
N VAL A 110 12.01 -7.57 1.15
CA VAL A 110 13.12 -7.57 2.12
C VAL A 110 13.55 -6.13 2.45
N ASN A 111 13.56 -5.78 3.73
CA ASN A 111 13.91 -4.49 4.35
C ASN A 111 12.91 -3.34 4.17
N VAL A 112 11.90 -3.45 3.33
CA VAL A 112 10.91 -2.38 3.10
C VAL A 112 9.49 -2.85 3.36
N GLY A 113 9.15 -4.11 3.10
CA GLY A 113 7.83 -4.67 3.32
C GLY A 113 7.42 -4.72 4.80
N SER A 114 6.13 -4.58 5.04
CA SER A 114 5.53 -4.48 6.38
C SER A 114 5.39 -5.83 7.12
N ASP A 115 5.29 -6.95 6.38
CA ASP A 115 5.11 -8.30 6.93
C ASP A 115 5.85 -9.37 6.09
N GLN A 116 7.10 -9.63 6.36
CA GLN A 116 8.00 -10.48 5.57
C GLN A 116 7.83 -11.97 5.89
N ASN A 117 6.63 -12.52 5.75
CA ASN A 117 6.30 -13.91 6.08
C ASN A 117 6.05 -14.84 4.88
N ASP A 118 5.82 -14.32 3.68
CA ASP A 118 5.62 -15.06 2.45
C ASP A 118 6.78 -14.87 1.44
N PRO A 119 6.94 -15.76 0.44
CA PRO A 119 8.03 -15.64 -0.51
C PRO A 119 7.75 -14.63 -1.61
N VAL A 120 8.67 -13.70 -1.85
CA VAL A 120 8.67 -12.78 -3.01
C VAL A 120 9.15 -13.43 -4.31
N SER A 121 9.53 -14.71 -4.28
CA SER A 121 10.02 -15.48 -5.44
C SER A 121 9.15 -16.71 -5.64
N ILE A 122 8.40 -16.74 -6.73
CA ILE A 122 7.39 -17.76 -7.02
C ILE A 122 7.71 -18.48 -8.33
N ASP A 123 7.65 -19.81 -8.30
CA ASP A 123 7.78 -20.65 -9.48
C ASP A 123 6.44 -20.93 -10.13
N GLY A 124 6.43 -21.00 -11.47
CA GLY A 124 5.30 -21.41 -12.28
C GLY A 124 5.72 -22.27 -13.46
N LYS A 125 4.73 -22.82 -14.17
CA LYS A 125 4.97 -23.67 -15.31
C LYS A 125 3.87 -23.55 -16.36
N PHE A 126 4.26 -23.68 -17.64
CA PHE A 126 3.33 -23.93 -18.73
C PHE A 126 2.96 -25.42 -18.80
N THR A 127 1.69 -25.74 -18.95
CA THR A 127 1.28 -27.08 -19.37
C THR A 127 1.23 -27.09 -20.90
N THR A 128 2.24 -27.72 -21.51
CA THR A 128 2.43 -27.73 -22.97
C THR A 128 2.33 -29.14 -23.52
N THR A 129 1.56 -29.33 -24.60
CA THR A 129 1.66 -30.48 -25.50
C THR A 129 2.65 -30.08 -26.58
N GLU A 130 3.81 -30.73 -26.61
CA GLU A 130 4.97 -30.29 -27.39
C GLU A 130 4.87 -30.62 -28.87
N GLY A 131 3.91 -31.46 -29.28
CA GLY A 131 3.88 -31.99 -30.64
C GLY A 131 4.92 -33.11 -30.84
N ALA A 132 5.22 -33.41 -32.11
CA ALA A 132 6.24 -34.40 -32.47
C ALA A 132 7.67 -33.84 -32.37
N ASP A 133 7.82 -32.53 -32.59
CA ASP A 133 9.11 -31.87 -32.74
C ASP A 133 9.61 -31.21 -31.46
N ARG A 134 8.90 -31.34 -30.37
CA ARG A 134 9.20 -30.77 -29.04
C ARG A 134 9.48 -29.27 -29.02
N VAL A 135 9.04 -28.58 -27.99
CA VAL A 135 9.37 -27.16 -27.75
C VAL A 135 10.84 -27.03 -27.37
N VAL A 136 11.55 -26.10 -28.01
CA VAL A 136 12.97 -25.81 -27.79
C VAL A 136 13.21 -24.48 -27.09
N SER A 137 12.24 -23.56 -27.10
CA SER A 137 12.35 -22.27 -26.43
C SER A 137 11.02 -21.71 -25.97
N TYR A 138 11.06 -20.93 -24.88
CA TYR A 138 10.00 -20.05 -24.42
C TYR A 138 10.60 -18.67 -24.25
N GLN A 139 10.08 -17.68 -24.94
CA GLN A 139 10.62 -16.31 -24.93
C GLN A 139 9.49 -15.28 -24.91
N LEU A 140 9.72 -14.12 -24.29
CA LEU A 140 8.78 -13.00 -24.35
C LEU A 140 8.56 -12.57 -25.80
N ASP A 141 7.30 -12.31 -26.17
CA ASP A 141 7.01 -11.71 -27.49
C ASP A 141 7.75 -10.37 -27.61
N SER A 142 8.61 -10.26 -28.63
CA SER A 142 9.43 -9.06 -28.87
C SER A 142 8.62 -7.78 -29.10
N ASN A 143 7.32 -7.90 -29.39
CA ASN A 143 6.39 -6.77 -29.53
C ASN A 143 5.69 -6.42 -28.20
N ALA A 144 5.81 -7.27 -27.19
CA ALA A 144 5.19 -7.03 -25.90
C ALA A 144 5.90 -5.90 -25.13
N LYS A 145 5.11 -5.17 -24.36
CA LYS A 145 5.59 -4.09 -23.50
C LYS A 145 4.98 -4.24 -22.12
N PRO A 146 5.34 -5.29 -21.37
CA PRO A 146 4.69 -5.61 -20.09
C PRO A 146 4.91 -4.57 -19.01
N VAL A 147 5.91 -3.68 -19.15
CA VAL A 147 6.25 -2.61 -18.22
C VAL A 147 5.97 -1.20 -18.77
N ASP A 148 5.22 -1.07 -19.88
CA ASP A 148 4.94 0.25 -20.47
C ASP A 148 4.05 1.08 -19.54
N GLY A 149 4.58 2.24 -19.12
CA GLY A 149 3.93 3.11 -18.14
C GLY A 149 4.10 2.71 -16.67
N LEU A 150 4.80 1.61 -16.40
CA LEU A 150 5.11 1.18 -15.04
C LEU A 150 6.15 2.09 -14.40
N THR A 151 5.94 2.45 -13.14
CA THR A 151 6.89 3.22 -12.32
C THR A 151 7.18 2.50 -11.00
N SER A 152 8.27 2.87 -10.36
CA SER A 152 8.67 2.46 -9.03
C SER A 152 9.28 3.69 -8.35
N GLN A 153 8.67 4.15 -7.28
CA GLN A 153 9.00 5.40 -6.57
C GLN A 153 9.15 6.58 -7.56
N GLY A 154 8.17 6.70 -8.48
CA GLY A 154 8.09 7.75 -9.51
C GLY A 154 9.05 7.62 -10.68
N ASN A 155 9.97 6.65 -10.67
CA ASN A 155 10.93 6.42 -11.74
C ASN A 155 10.40 5.37 -12.72
N SER A 156 10.53 5.64 -14.03
CA SER A 156 10.08 4.70 -15.06
C SER A 156 10.82 3.36 -14.99
N VAL A 157 10.07 2.27 -15.02
CA VAL A 157 10.64 0.91 -15.07
C VAL A 157 11.09 0.58 -16.48
N THR A 158 12.27 0.00 -16.60
CA THR A 158 12.84 -0.52 -17.86
C THR A 158 13.09 -2.01 -17.74
N LEU A 159 12.78 -2.78 -18.82
CA LEU A 159 12.97 -4.24 -18.87
C LEU A 159 14.10 -4.59 -19.82
N ILE A 160 15.05 -5.41 -19.36
CA ILE A 160 16.18 -5.90 -20.15
C ILE A 160 16.10 -7.41 -20.27
N GLU A 161 16.09 -7.92 -21.51
CA GLU A 161 16.17 -9.34 -21.83
C GLU A 161 17.63 -9.78 -21.93
N THR A 162 17.94 -10.96 -21.39
CA THR A 162 19.22 -11.64 -21.54
C THR A 162 19.00 -13.11 -21.87
N ALA A 163 19.55 -13.57 -23.00
CA ALA A 163 19.61 -14.98 -23.35
C ALA A 163 20.74 -15.65 -22.54
N ASN A 164 20.41 -16.71 -21.81
CA ASN A 164 21.36 -17.44 -20.97
C ASN A 164 22.02 -18.62 -21.73
N PRO A 165 23.22 -19.08 -21.33
CA PRO A 165 23.91 -20.20 -22.00
C PRO A 165 23.17 -21.54 -21.94
N ASP A 166 22.24 -21.72 -21.03
CA ASP A 166 21.39 -22.92 -20.89
C ASP A 166 20.12 -22.86 -21.76
N GLY A 167 19.95 -21.80 -22.53
CA GLY A 167 18.79 -21.57 -23.41
C GLY A 167 17.61 -20.90 -22.71
N SER A 168 17.68 -20.60 -21.42
CA SER A 168 16.68 -19.80 -20.71
C SER A 168 16.80 -18.32 -21.05
N PHE A 169 15.76 -17.55 -20.74
CA PHE A 169 15.76 -16.09 -20.86
C PHE A 169 15.51 -15.45 -19.49
N SER A 170 16.31 -14.43 -19.17
CA SER A 170 16.11 -13.59 -18.00
C SER A 170 15.65 -12.22 -18.41
N TYR A 171 14.60 -11.72 -17.77
CA TYR A 171 14.01 -10.39 -17.94
C TYR A 171 14.18 -9.64 -16.63
N VAL A 172 15.06 -8.65 -16.61
CA VAL A 172 15.37 -7.85 -15.41
C VAL A 172 14.75 -6.47 -15.56
N ALA A 173 13.87 -6.12 -14.63
CA ALA A 173 13.24 -4.81 -14.54
C ALA A 173 13.98 -3.94 -13.53
N THR A 174 14.28 -2.69 -13.91
CA THR A 174 14.96 -1.71 -13.04
C THR A 174 14.34 -0.33 -13.18
N ALA A 175 14.33 0.45 -12.09
CA ALA A 175 13.96 1.85 -12.05
C ALA A 175 15.10 2.67 -11.43
N ASP A 176 15.62 3.66 -12.15
CA ASP A 176 16.80 4.45 -11.76
C ASP A 176 18.00 3.60 -11.28
N GLY A 177 18.18 2.41 -11.91
CA GLY A 177 19.24 1.45 -11.58
C GLY A 177 18.97 0.54 -10.39
N ASN A 178 17.87 0.70 -9.67
CA ASN A 178 17.44 -0.21 -8.61
C ASN A 178 16.64 -1.37 -9.20
N PRO A 179 16.83 -2.61 -8.71
CA PRO A 179 16.05 -3.75 -9.15
C PRO A 179 14.58 -3.61 -8.69
N VAL A 180 13.65 -3.97 -9.59
CA VAL A 180 12.20 -3.98 -9.34
C VAL A 180 11.68 -5.41 -9.34
N PHE A 181 11.95 -6.17 -10.41
CA PHE A 181 11.67 -7.59 -10.47
C PHE A 181 12.55 -8.31 -11.49
N THR A 182 12.60 -9.63 -11.35
CA THR A 182 13.24 -10.52 -12.32
C THR A 182 12.27 -11.64 -12.71
N LEU A 183 12.08 -11.88 -14.02
CA LEU A 183 11.39 -13.05 -14.57
C LEU A 183 12.39 -13.91 -15.32
N VAL A 184 12.50 -15.20 -14.97
CA VAL A 184 13.32 -16.19 -15.69
C VAL A 184 12.41 -17.21 -16.31
N VAL A 185 12.54 -17.45 -17.63
CA VAL A 185 11.76 -18.46 -18.37
C VAL A 185 12.70 -19.51 -18.96
N LYS A 186 12.48 -20.79 -18.62
CA LYS A 186 13.37 -21.91 -18.98
C LYS A 186 12.84 -22.71 -20.17
N THR A 187 13.72 -23.46 -20.80
CA THR A 187 13.42 -24.31 -21.97
C THR A 187 12.48 -25.48 -21.67
N ASP A 188 12.31 -25.87 -20.39
CA ASP A 188 11.38 -26.90 -19.96
C ASP A 188 9.96 -26.37 -19.67
N GLY A 189 9.73 -25.08 -19.96
CA GLY A 189 8.47 -24.39 -19.71
C GLY A 189 8.23 -23.98 -18.25
N SER A 190 9.19 -24.18 -17.36
CA SER A 190 9.14 -23.60 -16.01
C SER A 190 9.60 -22.14 -16.04
N TYR A 191 9.05 -21.34 -15.14
CA TYR A 191 9.47 -19.95 -14.95
C TYR A 191 9.47 -19.59 -13.46
N ASN A 192 10.23 -18.55 -13.14
CA ASN A 192 10.31 -17.98 -11.80
C ASN A 192 10.18 -16.47 -11.90
N PHE A 193 9.31 -15.89 -11.09
CA PHE A 193 9.20 -14.44 -10.91
C PHE A 193 9.66 -14.09 -9.50
N THR A 194 10.51 -13.09 -9.37
CA THR A 194 10.99 -12.55 -8.09
C THR A 194 10.72 -11.05 -8.05
N LEU A 195 9.95 -10.60 -7.05
CA LEU A 195 9.79 -9.18 -6.74
C LEU A 195 10.98 -8.71 -5.91
N GLU A 196 11.61 -7.59 -6.28
CA GLU A 196 12.87 -7.10 -5.67
C GLU A 196 12.76 -5.67 -5.15
N GLY A 197 11.72 -4.93 -5.56
CA GLY A 197 11.46 -3.56 -5.13
C GLY A 197 10.01 -3.17 -5.35
N PRO A 198 9.56 -2.05 -4.73
CA PRO A 198 8.20 -1.58 -4.83
C PRO A 198 7.81 -1.13 -6.24
N ILE A 199 6.54 -1.20 -6.55
CA ILE A 199 5.94 -0.77 -7.81
C ILE A 199 4.81 0.20 -7.50
N ASP A 200 4.80 1.37 -8.14
CA ASP A 200 3.73 2.34 -7.90
C ASP A 200 2.39 1.79 -8.41
N HIS A 201 1.40 1.74 -7.53
CA HIS A 201 0.03 1.33 -7.84
C HIS A 201 -0.84 2.55 -8.22
N ALA A 202 -1.98 2.32 -8.82
CA ALA A 202 -2.92 3.39 -9.06
C ALA A 202 -3.68 3.72 -7.76
N ILE A 203 -3.89 4.98 -7.45
CA ILE A 203 -4.61 5.44 -6.25
C ILE A 203 -5.91 4.63 -6.05
N ASN A 204 -6.07 4.03 -4.89
CA ASN A 204 -7.15 3.13 -4.49
C ASN A 204 -7.19 1.79 -5.27
N SER A 205 -6.08 1.32 -5.80
CA SER A 205 -5.95 0.00 -6.40
C SER A 205 -4.97 -0.84 -5.60
N ASP A 206 -5.46 -1.84 -4.90
CA ASP A 206 -4.68 -2.74 -4.04
C ASP A 206 -3.94 -3.84 -4.84
N GLU A 207 -4.15 -3.90 -6.15
CA GLU A 207 -3.57 -4.93 -7.01
C GLU A 207 -3.17 -4.37 -8.37
N LEU A 208 -2.01 -4.79 -8.84
CA LEU A 208 -1.52 -4.55 -10.20
C LEU A 208 -1.26 -5.88 -10.88
N THR A 209 -1.78 -6.08 -12.11
CA THR A 209 -1.48 -7.28 -12.91
C THR A 209 -0.59 -6.94 -14.10
N LEU A 210 0.61 -7.48 -14.11
CA LEU A 210 1.52 -7.48 -15.24
C LEU A 210 1.27 -8.71 -16.10
N ASN A 211 1.26 -8.53 -17.43
CA ASN A 211 1.03 -9.59 -18.38
C ASN A 211 2.27 -9.80 -19.26
N PHE A 212 2.86 -11.00 -19.20
CA PHE A 212 4.03 -11.37 -19.98
C PHE A 212 3.64 -12.37 -21.07
N PRO A 213 3.35 -11.90 -22.32
CA PRO A 213 3.08 -12.79 -23.45
C PRO A 213 4.34 -13.55 -23.83
N ILE A 214 4.30 -14.87 -23.75
CA ILE A 214 5.40 -15.77 -24.07
C ILE A 214 5.08 -16.54 -25.34
N ILE A 215 6.06 -16.66 -26.23
CA ILE A 215 6.03 -17.48 -27.43
C ILE A 215 6.83 -18.75 -27.14
N ALA A 216 6.20 -19.91 -27.26
CA ALA A 216 6.87 -21.20 -27.31
C ALA A 216 7.15 -21.54 -28.78
N THR A 217 8.38 -21.94 -29.07
CA THR A 217 8.83 -22.33 -30.41
C THR A 217 9.34 -23.77 -30.36
N ASP A 218 8.87 -24.60 -31.28
CA ASP A 218 9.36 -25.96 -31.41
C ASP A 218 10.62 -26.06 -32.31
N PHE A 219 11.06 -27.28 -32.59
CA PHE A 219 12.36 -27.53 -33.22
C PHE A 219 12.45 -27.01 -34.65
N ASP A 220 11.40 -27.10 -35.43
CA ASP A 220 11.39 -26.65 -36.84
C ASP A 220 10.83 -25.24 -37.04
N GLY A 221 10.42 -24.58 -35.94
CA GLY A 221 10.15 -23.16 -35.91
C GLY A 221 8.67 -22.77 -35.81
N ASP A 222 7.79 -23.73 -35.60
CA ASP A 222 6.39 -23.44 -35.36
C ASP A 222 6.14 -22.92 -33.95
N THR A 223 5.12 -22.09 -33.79
CA THR A 223 4.95 -21.33 -32.56
C THR A 223 3.55 -21.41 -31.99
N THR A 224 3.48 -21.35 -30.65
CA THR A 224 2.26 -21.09 -29.90
C THR A 224 2.53 -20.02 -28.86
N SER A 225 1.49 -19.31 -28.41
CA SER A 225 1.65 -18.25 -27.40
C SER A 225 0.73 -18.41 -26.22
N ALA A 226 1.18 -17.96 -25.07
CA ALA A 226 0.38 -17.82 -23.84
C ALA A 226 0.90 -16.65 -23.03
N THR A 227 0.13 -16.20 -22.03
CA THR A 227 0.49 -15.06 -21.18
C THR A 227 0.69 -15.55 -19.75
N ILE A 228 1.82 -15.20 -19.13
CA ILE A 228 2.03 -15.34 -17.68
C ILE A 228 1.38 -14.12 -17.02
N PRO A 229 0.29 -14.30 -16.24
CA PRO A 229 -0.24 -13.23 -15.41
C PRO A 229 0.52 -13.19 -14.09
N VAL A 230 1.02 -12.02 -13.73
CA VAL A 230 1.66 -11.73 -12.44
C VAL A 230 0.85 -10.66 -11.74
N THR A 231 0.23 -10.99 -10.62
CA THR A 231 -0.48 -10.05 -9.75
C THR A 231 0.44 -9.66 -8.60
N ILE A 232 0.58 -8.36 -8.39
CA ILE A 232 1.37 -7.76 -7.31
C ILE A 232 0.37 -7.05 -6.42
N VAL A 233 0.41 -7.34 -5.12
CA VAL A 233 -0.43 -6.73 -4.09
C VAL A 233 0.34 -5.60 -3.44
N ASP A 234 -0.33 -4.48 -3.21
CA ASP A 234 0.24 -3.27 -2.63
C ASP A 234 0.40 -3.35 -1.11
N ASP A 235 1.48 -2.78 -0.57
CA ASP A 235 1.76 -2.68 0.87
C ASP A 235 1.51 -1.27 1.40
N LYS A 236 0.33 -1.05 1.95
CA LYS A 236 -0.16 0.25 2.44
C LYS A 236 0.40 0.66 3.80
N PRO A 237 0.50 1.97 4.07
CA PRO A 237 0.90 2.44 5.38
C PRO A 237 -0.16 2.12 6.44
N VAL A 238 0.27 1.78 7.66
CA VAL A 238 -0.64 1.55 8.79
C VAL A 238 -0.13 2.27 10.05
N ILE A 239 -0.92 3.25 10.57
CA ILE A 239 -0.63 3.86 11.86
C ILE A 239 -1.13 2.93 12.96
N THR A 240 -0.20 2.39 13.77
CA THR A 240 -0.48 1.37 14.80
C THR A 240 -0.60 1.95 16.20
N ASN A 241 -0.01 3.11 16.47
CA ASN A 241 -0.09 3.81 17.75
C ASN A 241 0.09 5.32 17.58
N VAL A 242 -0.48 6.08 18.50
CA VAL A 242 -0.37 7.55 18.59
C VAL A 242 -0.13 7.92 20.03
N ASP A 243 0.91 8.69 20.30
CA ASP A 243 1.15 9.20 21.66
C ASP A 243 0.09 10.27 22.00
N ALA A 244 -0.52 10.17 23.17
CA ALA A 244 -1.42 11.20 23.68
C ALA A 244 -0.63 12.37 24.27
N ILE A 245 -1.16 13.57 24.13
CA ILE A 245 -0.59 14.79 24.73
C ILE A 245 -1.49 15.26 25.86
N GLN A 246 -0.89 15.72 26.94
CA GLN A 246 -1.56 16.45 28.01
C GLN A 246 -0.75 17.71 28.35
N VAL A 247 -1.43 18.86 28.43
CA VAL A 247 -0.89 20.16 28.83
C VAL A 247 -1.83 20.79 29.84
N ASP A 248 -1.29 21.67 30.71
CA ASP A 248 -2.04 22.34 31.75
C ASP A 248 -2.01 23.85 31.53
N GLU A 249 -3.15 24.50 31.71
CA GLU A 249 -3.25 25.96 31.61
C GLU A 249 -2.60 26.68 32.76
N ASP A 250 -2.40 26.01 33.91
CA ASP A 250 -1.71 26.59 35.06
C ASP A 250 -0.23 26.91 34.79
N ASP A 251 0.34 26.29 33.74
CA ASP A 251 1.70 26.54 33.23
C ASP A 251 1.79 27.74 32.27
N LEU A 252 0.66 28.33 31.82
CA LEU A 252 0.67 29.41 30.82
C LEU A 252 1.51 30.61 31.29
N THR A 253 2.51 30.96 30.50
CA THR A 253 3.49 32.01 30.83
C THR A 253 2.84 33.35 31.13
N GLY A 254 2.95 33.81 32.40
CA GLY A 254 2.51 35.13 32.85
C GLY A 254 1.03 35.22 33.26
N ILE A 255 0.24 34.16 33.05
CA ILE A 255 -1.18 34.11 33.45
C ILE A 255 -1.53 32.84 34.22
N GLY A 256 -0.82 31.73 34.00
CA GLY A 256 -1.04 30.48 34.75
C GLY A 256 -0.68 30.57 36.22
N SER A 257 -1.34 29.78 37.06
CA SER A 257 -1.22 29.79 38.52
C SER A 257 0.01 29.06 39.06
N ASP A 258 0.56 28.08 38.27
CA ASP A 258 1.73 27.27 38.67
C ASP A 258 2.60 26.90 37.46
N GLN A 259 3.59 27.67 37.14
CA GLN A 259 4.38 27.54 35.88
C GLN A 259 5.56 26.56 36.05
N ASN A 260 5.28 25.30 36.41
CA ASN A 260 6.27 24.26 36.69
C ASN A 260 6.50 23.27 35.55
N ASP A 261 5.51 23.05 34.69
CA ASP A 261 5.52 22.02 33.65
C ASP A 261 5.67 22.59 32.22
N ALA A 262 5.80 21.73 31.24
CA ALA A 262 6.08 22.15 29.89
C ALA A 262 4.79 22.35 29.09
N LEU A 263 4.63 23.53 28.49
CA LEU A 263 3.55 23.85 27.55
C LEU A 263 3.75 23.25 26.15
N SER A 264 4.94 22.75 25.86
CA SER A 264 5.31 22.18 24.56
C SER A 264 5.69 20.72 24.71
N ILE A 265 4.86 19.82 24.20
CA ILE A 265 4.97 18.38 24.33
C ILE A 265 5.14 17.74 22.97
N ASN A 266 6.10 16.80 22.87
CA ASN A 266 6.33 16.00 21.68
C ASN A 266 5.58 14.67 21.77
N GLY A 267 5.12 14.19 20.62
CA GLY A 267 4.56 12.86 20.43
C GLY A 267 5.06 12.22 19.14
N GLN A 268 4.75 10.96 18.93
CA GLN A 268 5.16 10.17 17.78
C GLN A 268 4.02 9.26 17.32
N PHE A 269 3.89 9.08 16.02
CA PHE A 269 3.16 7.97 15.42
C PHE A 269 4.05 6.73 15.35
N ALA A 270 3.56 5.58 15.78
CA ALA A 270 4.13 4.31 15.36
C ALA A 270 3.43 3.91 14.05
N THR A 271 4.16 3.92 12.95
CA THR A 271 3.64 3.64 11.60
C THR A 271 4.46 2.52 10.97
N THR A 272 3.78 1.48 10.48
CA THR A 272 4.33 0.60 9.46
C THR A 272 4.18 1.35 8.15
N GLN A 273 5.30 1.63 7.48
CA GLN A 273 5.32 2.61 6.39
C GLN A 273 4.86 2.06 5.03
N GLY A 274 4.72 0.72 4.91
CA GLY A 274 4.56 0.08 3.62
C GLY A 274 5.85 0.07 2.81
N SER A 275 5.84 -0.61 1.66
CA SER A 275 6.99 -0.75 0.76
C SER A 275 7.40 0.57 0.12
N ASP A 276 6.44 1.46 -0.12
CA ASP A 276 6.63 2.77 -0.77
C ASP A 276 7.00 3.89 0.19
N GLY A 277 6.85 3.66 1.48
CA GLY A 277 7.19 4.60 2.54
C GLY A 277 6.27 5.82 2.62
N VAL A 278 5.94 6.25 3.85
CA VAL A 278 5.10 7.43 4.08
C VAL A 278 5.84 8.70 3.68
N VAL A 279 5.20 9.52 2.85
CA VAL A 279 5.73 10.81 2.37
C VAL A 279 5.13 12.01 3.07
N SER A 280 3.97 11.87 3.72
CA SER A 280 3.36 12.96 4.48
C SER A 280 2.43 12.49 5.60
N TYR A 281 2.36 13.31 6.66
CA TYR A 281 1.32 13.26 7.68
C TYR A 281 0.63 14.62 7.70
N GLN A 282 -0.67 14.66 7.47
CA GLN A 282 -1.44 15.89 7.37
C GLN A 282 -2.77 15.76 8.09
N LEU A 283 -3.30 16.88 8.64
CA LEU A 283 -4.65 16.90 9.20
C LEU A 283 -5.67 16.58 8.11
N ASP A 284 -6.66 15.75 8.44
CA ASP A 284 -7.79 15.53 7.53
C ASP A 284 -8.52 16.85 7.24
N SER A 285 -8.45 17.30 6.00
CA SER A 285 -9.02 18.57 5.55
C SER A 285 -10.55 18.65 5.69
N SER A 286 -11.22 17.52 5.91
CA SER A 286 -12.67 17.47 6.20
C SER A 286 -13.00 17.70 7.67
N ALA A 287 -11.99 17.67 8.56
CA ALA A 287 -12.16 17.86 10.00
C ALA A 287 -11.93 19.32 10.40
N ASP A 288 -12.67 19.73 11.42
CA ASP A 288 -12.47 21.01 12.11
C ASP A 288 -12.29 20.72 13.62
N PRO A 289 -11.05 20.45 14.09
CA PRO A 289 -10.78 20.11 15.49
C PRO A 289 -11.02 21.27 16.45
N VAL A 290 -11.19 22.52 15.96
CA VAL A 290 -11.50 23.72 16.77
C VAL A 290 -12.96 24.16 16.64
N ALA A 291 -13.82 23.32 16.05
CA ALA A 291 -15.24 23.67 15.88
C ALA A 291 -15.93 23.96 17.22
N GLY A 292 -16.42 25.18 17.39
CA GLY A 292 -17.08 25.62 18.61
C GLY A 292 -16.16 25.97 19.79
N LEU A 293 -14.84 25.87 19.60
CA LEU A 293 -13.85 26.24 20.60
C LEU A 293 -13.80 27.77 20.77
N THR A 294 -13.71 28.24 22.01
CA THR A 294 -13.50 29.62 22.33
C THR A 294 -12.33 29.81 23.30
N SER A 295 -11.76 30.99 23.31
CA SER A 295 -10.76 31.45 24.24
C SER A 295 -11.16 32.84 24.74
N GLN A 296 -11.42 32.97 26.02
CA GLN A 296 -11.95 34.19 26.66
C GLN A 296 -13.23 34.72 25.95
N GLY A 297 -14.12 33.82 25.54
CA GLY A 297 -15.37 34.10 24.81
C GLY A 297 -15.21 34.45 23.34
N ILE A 298 -13.98 34.40 22.79
CA ILE A 298 -13.71 34.69 21.37
C ILE A 298 -13.50 33.35 20.63
N VAL A 299 -14.16 33.20 19.48
CA VAL A 299 -14.07 31.99 18.68
C VAL A 299 -12.62 31.75 18.22
N VAL A 300 -12.14 30.52 18.42
CA VAL A 300 -10.84 30.07 17.96
C VAL A 300 -10.93 29.71 16.46
N THR A 301 -9.95 30.13 15.70
CA THR A 301 -9.76 29.78 14.30
C THR A 301 -8.38 29.18 14.09
N MET A 302 -8.24 28.18 13.21
CA MET A 302 -7.00 27.49 12.92
C MET A 302 -6.58 27.70 11.46
N ILE A 303 -5.27 27.88 11.24
CA ILE A 303 -4.66 28.04 9.91
C ILE A 303 -3.60 26.96 9.74
N GLU A 304 -3.66 26.27 8.61
CA GLU A 304 -2.63 25.32 8.17
C GLU A 304 -1.57 26.04 7.32
N THR A 305 -0.32 25.66 7.52
CA THR A 305 0.83 26.09 6.71
C THR A 305 1.70 24.89 6.36
N ALA A 306 1.83 24.61 5.06
CA ALA A 306 2.81 23.63 4.58
C ALA A 306 4.22 24.24 4.61
N ASN A 307 5.17 23.55 5.24
CA ASN A 307 6.55 24.00 5.38
C ASN A 307 7.45 23.43 4.26
N PRO A 308 8.59 24.09 3.93
CA PRO A 308 9.49 23.61 2.89
C PRO A 308 10.16 22.26 3.18
N ASP A 309 10.19 21.81 4.43
CA ASP A 309 10.73 20.52 4.86
C ASP A 309 9.69 19.39 4.81
N GLY A 310 8.46 19.69 4.31
CA GLY A 310 7.35 18.75 4.20
C GLY A 310 6.50 18.62 5.46
N SER A 311 6.86 19.28 6.57
CA SER A 311 6.02 19.33 7.76
C SER A 311 4.83 20.28 7.58
N PHE A 312 3.81 20.13 8.45
CA PHE A 312 2.66 21.02 8.51
C PHE A 312 2.57 21.70 9.86
N THR A 313 2.31 23.00 9.85
CA THR A 313 2.06 23.79 11.06
C THR A 313 0.58 24.22 11.08
N TYR A 314 -0.11 23.89 12.17
CA TYR A 314 -1.49 24.27 12.47
C TYR A 314 -1.48 25.28 13.60
N GLN A 315 -1.77 26.55 13.30
CA GLN A 315 -1.78 27.63 14.27
C GLN A 315 -3.21 28.06 14.59
N ALA A 316 -3.60 27.92 15.86
CA ALA A 316 -4.89 28.35 16.36
C ALA A 316 -4.79 29.71 17.03
N SER A 317 -5.77 30.61 16.80
CA SER A 317 -5.81 31.94 17.36
C SER A 317 -7.23 32.41 17.67
N ALA A 318 -7.40 33.28 18.66
CA ALA A 318 -8.65 33.93 19.03
C ALA A 318 -8.42 35.46 19.09
N GLY A 319 -9.14 36.21 18.25
CA GLY A 319 -9.02 37.67 18.17
C GLY A 319 -7.60 38.17 17.87
N GLY A 320 -6.76 37.36 17.24
CA GLY A 320 -5.37 37.65 16.90
C GLY A 320 -4.34 37.25 17.96
N ASN A 321 -4.78 36.70 19.11
CA ASN A 321 -3.89 36.10 20.11
C ASN A 321 -3.72 34.62 19.80
N ALA A 322 -2.48 34.11 19.93
CA ALA A 322 -2.19 32.69 19.79
C ALA A 322 -2.85 31.90 20.93
N VAL A 323 -3.39 30.72 20.58
CA VAL A 323 -4.03 29.79 21.52
C VAL A 323 -3.22 28.50 21.61
N PHE A 324 -2.91 27.91 20.47
CA PHE A 324 -1.99 26.76 20.41
C PHE A 324 -1.36 26.63 19.01
N THR A 325 -0.26 25.88 18.94
CA THR A 325 0.38 25.46 17.70
C THR A 325 0.59 23.95 17.73
N LEU A 326 0.16 23.25 16.66
CA LEU A 326 0.48 21.84 16.39
C LEU A 326 1.39 21.78 15.16
N ILE A 327 2.55 21.12 15.27
CA ILE A 327 3.44 20.82 14.15
C ILE A 327 3.45 19.32 13.94
N VAL A 328 3.27 18.88 12.68
CA VAL A 328 3.32 17.46 12.30
C VAL A 328 4.42 17.28 11.26
N ASN A 329 5.40 16.41 11.53
CA ASN A 329 6.58 16.22 10.72
C ASN A 329 6.44 14.98 9.81
N VAL A 330 7.22 14.94 8.72
CA VAL A 330 7.25 13.82 7.76
C VAL A 330 7.78 12.51 8.34
N ASP A 331 8.51 12.56 9.46
CA ASP A 331 9.01 11.38 10.17
C ASP A 331 7.98 10.81 11.18
N GLY A 332 6.76 11.36 11.19
CA GLY A 332 5.69 10.97 12.10
C GLY A 332 5.82 11.53 13.51
N SER A 333 6.80 12.36 13.79
CA SER A 333 6.86 13.12 15.04
C SER A 333 5.93 14.32 15.00
N TYR A 334 5.38 14.72 16.12
CA TYR A 334 4.59 15.94 16.25
C TYR A 334 4.88 16.66 17.56
N ASN A 335 4.59 17.96 17.58
CA ASN A 335 4.73 18.81 18.76
C ASN A 335 3.48 19.66 18.91
N PHE A 336 2.91 19.64 20.10
CA PHE A 336 1.82 20.54 20.49
C PHE A 336 2.33 21.55 21.50
N THR A 337 2.03 22.83 21.31
CA THR A 337 2.39 23.91 22.24
C THR A 337 1.13 24.69 22.58
N LEU A 338 0.78 24.77 23.88
CA LEU A 338 -0.27 25.63 24.38
C LEU A 338 0.30 27.05 24.57
N GLU A 339 -0.40 28.07 24.03
CA GLU A 339 0.09 29.47 24.02
C GLU A 339 -0.90 30.44 24.68
N GLY A 340 -2.14 30.02 24.90
CA GLY A 340 -3.18 30.84 25.52
C GLY A 340 -4.32 29.99 26.08
N PRO A 341 -5.18 30.60 26.96
CA PRO A 341 -6.25 29.88 27.62
C PRO A 341 -7.35 29.46 26.64
N ILE A 342 -8.05 28.38 26.97
CA ILE A 342 -9.18 27.82 26.22
C ILE A 342 -10.38 27.75 27.16
N ASP A 343 -11.55 28.20 26.72
CA ASP A 343 -12.75 28.14 27.56
C ASP A 343 -13.21 26.69 27.73
N HIS A 344 -13.29 26.25 28.97
CA HIS A 344 -13.78 24.91 29.35
C HIS A 344 -15.31 24.92 29.56
N ALA A 345 -15.96 23.76 29.46
CA ALA A 345 -17.36 23.62 29.82
C ALA A 345 -17.52 23.79 31.32
N ASN A 346 -18.58 24.48 31.78
CA ASN A 346 -18.82 24.72 33.17
C ASN A 346 -18.80 23.42 34.03
N GLY A 347 -17.86 23.34 34.95
CA GLY A 347 -17.62 22.20 35.82
C GLY A 347 -16.86 21.04 35.19
N SER A 348 -16.18 21.27 34.05
CA SER A 348 -15.24 20.35 33.46
C SER A 348 -13.82 20.85 33.66
N ASP A 349 -12.97 20.02 34.27
CA ASP A 349 -11.57 20.32 34.55
C ASP A 349 -10.65 19.89 33.37
N GLU A 350 -11.21 19.25 32.32
CA GLU A 350 -10.46 18.75 31.18
C GLU A 350 -11.23 18.99 29.88
N LEU A 351 -10.50 19.32 28.82
CA LEU A 351 -10.96 19.40 27.45
C LEU A 351 -10.05 18.57 26.57
N THR A 352 -10.62 17.65 25.77
CA THR A 352 -9.84 16.90 24.78
C THR A 352 -10.12 17.39 23.36
N LEU A 353 -9.08 17.90 22.71
CA LEU A 353 -9.07 18.19 21.27
C LEU A 353 -8.61 16.95 20.52
N ASN A 354 -9.28 16.64 19.42
CA ASN A 354 -8.97 15.49 18.57
C ASN A 354 -8.53 15.98 17.20
N PHE A 355 -7.28 15.69 16.82
CA PHE A 355 -6.71 16.05 15.53
C PHE A 355 -6.62 14.80 14.64
N PRO A 356 -7.58 14.58 13.72
CA PRO A 356 -7.51 13.46 12.76
C PRO A 356 -6.40 13.71 11.76
N ILE A 357 -5.46 12.79 11.66
CA ILE A 357 -4.29 12.85 10.76
C ILE A 357 -4.39 11.74 9.73
N ILE A 358 -4.00 12.05 8.50
CA ILE A 358 -3.84 11.12 7.39
C ILE A 358 -2.35 10.99 7.09
N ALA A 359 -1.84 9.76 7.16
CA ALA A 359 -0.56 9.38 6.58
C ALA A 359 -0.79 9.01 5.11
N THR A 360 0.04 9.51 4.21
CA THR A 360 0.00 9.21 2.78
C THR A 360 1.37 8.71 2.35
N ASP A 361 1.44 7.59 1.62
CA ASP A 361 2.66 7.05 1.04
C ASP A 361 2.97 7.63 -0.35
N PHE A 362 3.97 7.06 -1.04
CA PHE A 362 4.49 7.64 -2.26
C PHE A 362 3.49 7.60 -3.42
N ASP A 363 2.74 6.54 -3.59
CA ASP A 363 1.78 6.37 -4.69
C ASP A 363 0.35 6.83 -4.36
N GLY A 364 0.11 7.23 -3.08
CA GLY A 364 -1.07 7.96 -2.63
C GLY A 364 -2.05 7.16 -1.80
N ASP A 365 -1.67 5.98 -1.34
CA ASP A 365 -2.48 5.23 -0.39
C ASP A 365 -2.39 5.82 1.02
N THR A 366 -3.41 5.60 1.84
CA THR A 366 -3.57 6.35 3.08
C THR A 366 -3.93 5.51 4.28
N SER A 367 -3.43 5.94 5.44
CA SER A 367 -3.88 5.49 6.76
C SER A 367 -4.26 6.67 7.63
N SER A 368 -5.24 6.50 8.52
CA SER A 368 -5.70 7.58 9.38
C SER A 368 -5.61 7.24 10.87
N ALA A 369 -5.33 8.25 11.69
CA ALA A 369 -5.34 8.17 13.14
C ALA A 369 -5.72 9.51 13.75
N VAL A 370 -5.87 9.56 15.08
CA VAL A 370 -6.24 10.80 15.80
C VAL A 370 -5.18 11.09 16.86
N ILE A 371 -4.64 12.32 16.88
CA ILE A 371 -3.83 12.81 17.99
C ILE A 371 -4.81 13.34 19.06
N PRO A 372 -4.91 12.70 20.23
CA PRO A 372 -5.68 13.23 21.35
C PRO A 372 -4.81 14.21 22.15
N VAL A 373 -5.28 15.43 22.32
CA VAL A 373 -4.65 16.46 23.17
C VAL A 373 -5.61 16.82 24.28
N THR A 374 -5.24 16.49 25.52
CA THR A 374 -6.00 16.88 26.73
C THR A 374 -5.42 18.15 27.30
N ILE A 375 -6.26 19.15 27.52
CA ILE A 375 -5.94 20.43 28.18
C ILE A 375 -6.64 20.44 29.49
N VAL A 376 -5.88 20.69 30.58
CA VAL A 376 -6.37 20.78 31.93
C VAL A 376 -6.62 22.25 32.28
N ASP A 377 -7.77 22.53 32.92
CA ASP A 377 -8.23 23.89 33.26
C ASP A 377 -7.49 24.42 34.52
N ASP A 378 -7.07 25.68 34.46
CA ASP A 378 -6.49 26.39 35.59
C ASP A 378 -7.58 27.16 36.38
N GLN A 379 -8.14 26.48 37.39
CA GLN A 379 -9.27 26.99 38.17
C GLN A 379 -8.86 28.06 39.17
N PRO A 380 -9.71 29.10 39.37
CA PRO A 380 -9.43 30.13 40.39
C PRO A 380 -9.49 29.59 41.82
N THR A 381 -8.54 30.00 42.67
CA THR A 381 -8.48 29.59 44.07
C THR A 381 -8.46 30.79 45.00
N ILE A 382 -9.42 30.87 45.93
CA ILE A 382 -9.40 31.88 46.99
C ILE A 382 -8.41 31.43 48.09
N THR A 383 -7.30 32.17 48.23
CA THR A 383 -6.19 31.81 49.14
C THR A 383 -6.28 32.48 50.51
N ASN A 384 -6.95 33.62 50.62
CA ASN A 384 -7.13 34.30 51.87
C ASN A 384 -8.42 35.15 51.91
N VAL A 385 -8.96 35.33 53.09
CA VAL A 385 -10.16 36.14 53.33
C VAL A 385 -9.90 37.01 54.54
N ASP A 386 -10.12 38.31 54.44
CA ASP A 386 -10.07 39.21 55.59
C ASP A 386 -11.23 38.93 56.54
N SER A 387 -10.96 38.69 57.83
CA SER A 387 -12.00 38.55 58.82
C SER A 387 -12.55 39.90 59.19
N ILE A 388 -13.87 40.03 59.30
CA ILE A 388 -14.56 41.23 59.66
C ILE A 388 -15.18 41.05 61.08
N THR A 389 -15.01 42.05 61.88
CA THR A 389 -15.64 42.12 63.24
C THR A 389 -16.31 43.45 63.38
N VAL A 390 -17.61 43.46 63.64
CA VAL A 390 -18.39 44.65 64.01
C VAL A 390 -19.00 44.50 65.35
N ASP A 391 -19.17 45.62 66.08
CA ASP A 391 -19.76 45.59 67.40
C ASP A 391 -21.15 46.24 67.41
N GLU A 392 -22.13 45.61 68.03
CA GLU A 392 -23.52 46.11 68.07
C GLU A 392 -23.63 47.34 68.97
N ASP A 393 -22.67 47.59 69.89
CA ASP A 393 -22.71 48.79 70.78
C ASP A 393 -22.40 50.08 69.98
N ASP A 394 -21.86 49.98 68.77
CA ASP A 394 -21.64 51.09 67.81
C ASP A 394 -22.85 51.44 66.98
N LEU A 395 -23.96 50.69 67.06
CA LEU A 395 -25.16 50.95 66.24
C LEU A 395 -25.73 52.34 66.61
N SER A 396 -25.92 53.19 65.56
CA SER A 396 -26.43 54.55 65.75
C SER A 396 -27.85 54.58 66.26
N GLY A 397 -28.04 55.24 67.48
CA GLY A 397 -29.31 55.43 68.14
C GLY A 397 -29.77 54.28 69.05
N VAL A 398 -29.07 53.11 69.07
CA VAL A 398 -29.41 51.95 69.90
C VAL A 398 -28.19 51.39 70.66
N GLY A 399 -27.00 51.54 70.11
CA GLY A 399 -25.77 51.09 70.79
C GLY A 399 -25.36 51.88 72.00
N SER A 400 -24.57 51.25 72.92
CA SER A 400 -24.21 51.83 74.19
C SER A 400 -22.95 52.69 74.14
N ALA A 401 -22.04 52.49 73.17
CA ALA A 401 -20.78 53.20 73.08
C ALA A 401 -20.60 54.03 71.81
N GLN A 402 -21.07 53.74 70.67
CA GLN A 402 -21.03 54.42 69.38
C GLN A 402 -19.68 55.10 69.04
N ASP A 403 -18.53 54.47 69.43
CA ASP A 403 -17.17 54.96 69.26
C ASP A 403 -16.34 54.16 68.22
N GLY A 404 -16.95 53.10 67.65
CA GLY A 404 -16.39 52.27 66.58
C GLY A 404 -17.10 52.43 65.24
N VAL A 405 -16.84 51.52 64.34
CA VAL A 405 -17.42 51.49 62.96
C VAL A 405 -18.35 50.29 62.75
N VAL A 406 -19.48 50.51 62.13
CA VAL A 406 -20.49 49.49 61.82
C VAL A 406 -20.40 49.03 60.31
N SER A 407 -19.46 49.59 59.57
CA SER A 407 -19.16 49.21 58.22
C SER A 407 -17.67 48.99 58.07
N ILE A 408 -17.24 47.79 57.66
CA ILE A 408 -15.86 47.41 57.47
C ILE A 408 -15.68 46.79 56.12
N ASP A 409 -14.65 47.23 55.40
CA ASP A 409 -14.25 46.67 54.11
C ASP A 409 -13.30 45.53 54.34
N GLY A 410 -13.44 44.41 53.56
CA GLY A 410 -12.55 43.29 53.53
C GLY A 410 -12.22 42.92 52.05
N LYS A 411 -11.24 42.11 51.88
CA LYS A 411 -10.79 41.64 50.55
C LYS A 411 -10.52 40.14 50.53
N PHE A 412 -10.87 39.50 49.43
CA PHE A 412 -10.38 38.18 49.08
C PHE A 412 -9.01 38.30 48.43
N THR A 413 -8.08 37.39 48.74
CA THR A 413 -6.89 37.16 47.95
C THR A 413 -7.14 35.92 47.11
N THR A 414 -7.05 36.06 45.80
CA THR A 414 -7.38 34.99 44.86
C THR A 414 -6.21 34.79 43.87
N THR A 415 -5.84 33.55 43.63
CA THR A 415 -5.12 33.15 42.43
C THR A 415 -6.18 33.02 41.34
N GLU A 416 -6.06 33.80 40.27
CA GLU A 416 -7.18 33.99 39.34
C GLU A 416 -7.35 32.87 38.33
N GLY A 417 -6.32 31.99 38.14
CA GLY A 417 -6.27 31.06 37.06
C GLY A 417 -6.03 31.75 35.71
N SER A 418 -5.91 30.98 34.65
CA SER A 418 -5.60 31.45 33.29
C SER A 418 -6.73 32.32 32.68
N ASP A 419 -7.99 32.04 33.04
CA ASP A 419 -9.19 32.70 32.51
C ASP A 419 -9.65 33.93 33.27
N ARG A 420 -9.05 34.22 34.39
CA ARG A 420 -9.38 35.33 35.33
C ARG A 420 -10.74 35.18 36.01
N VAL A 421 -10.82 35.66 37.26
CA VAL A 421 -12.07 35.74 38.01
C VAL A 421 -12.95 36.85 37.47
N VAL A 422 -14.16 36.53 37.09
CA VAL A 422 -15.17 37.51 36.56
C VAL A 422 -16.18 37.95 37.60
N SER A 423 -16.38 37.15 38.68
CA SER A 423 -17.32 37.54 39.77
C SER A 423 -17.00 36.79 41.06
N TYR A 424 -17.41 37.38 42.17
CA TYR A 424 -17.49 36.76 43.49
C TYR A 424 -18.95 36.79 43.94
N GLN A 425 -19.49 35.68 44.37
CA GLN A 425 -20.88 35.57 44.78
C GLN A 425 -20.95 34.66 46.03
N LEU A 426 -21.94 34.86 46.91
CA LEU A 426 -22.18 33.95 48.01
C LEU A 426 -22.76 32.63 47.49
N ASP A 427 -22.28 31.53 48.08
CA ASP A 427 -22.88 30.22 47.81
C ASP A 427 -24.32 30.17 48.37
N SER A 428 -25.29 30.23 47.49
CA SER A 428 -26.70 30.18 47.79
C SER A 428 -27.25 28.79 48.09
N SER A 429 -26.41 27.76 48.04
CA SER A 429 -26.80 26.36 48.36
C SER A 429 -27.07 26.12 49.83
N THR A 430 -26.58 27.04 50.69
CA THR A 430 -26.79 27.01 52.15
C THR A 430 -27.52 28.27 52.60
N ASP A 431 -28.47 28.15 53.54
CA ASP A 431 -29.08 29.31 54.21
C ASP A 431 -28.09 29.87 55.26
N LEU A 432 -27.33 30.87 54.85
CA LEU A 432 -26.25 31.51 55.62
C LEU A 432 -26.76 32.23 56.90
N VAL A 433 -28.06 32.53 56.94
CA VAL A 433 -28.70 33.21 58.08
C VAL A 433 -29.72 32.32 58.80
N ALA A 434 -29.68 31.01 58.60
CA ALA A 434 -30.57 30.03 59.20
C ALA A 434 -30.57 30.15 60.74
N GLY A 435 -31.73 30.41 61.32
CA GLY A 435 -31.93 30.55 62.71
C GLY A 435 -31.53 31.94 63.36
N LEU A 436 -31.00 32.84 62.50
CA LEU A 436 -30.73 34.21 62.90
C LEU A 436 -32.02 35.01 63.06
N THR A 437 -32.19 35.74 64.19
CA THR A 437 -33.34 36.58 64.39
C THR A 437 -32.89 37.97 64.85
N SER A 438 -33.72 38.99 64.49
CA SER A 438 -33.58 40.36 65.02
C SER A 438 -34.91 40.77 65.64
N HIS A 439 -34.92 41.16 66.97
CA HIS A 439 -36.15 41.47 67.68
C HIS A 439 -37.21 40.34 67.65
N GLY A 440 -36.77 39.06 67.52
CA GLY A 440 -37.64 37.90 67.42
C GLY A 440 -38.20 37.58 66.05
N GLU A 441 -37.92 38.38 65.09
CA GLU A 441 -38.27 38.12 63.70
C GLU A 441 -37.09 37.50 62.94
N ALA A 442 -37.38 36.53 62.00
CA ALA A 442 -36.36 35.83 61.20
C ALA A 442 -35.64 36.81 60.25
N VAL A 443 -34.33 36.71 60.20
CA VAL A 443 -33.51 37.49 59.29
C VAL A 443 -33.56 36.77 57.91
N VAL A 444 -33.74 37.52 56.83
CA VAL A 444 -33.70 37.04 55.42
C VAL A 444 -32.59 37.75 54.70
N LEU A 445 -31.69 37.00 54.09
CA LEU A 445 -30.66 37.56 53.21
C LEU A 445 -31.26 37.67 51.77
N VAL A 446 -31.17 38.86 51.17
CA VAL A 446 -31.62 39.12 49.83
C VAL A 446 -30.42 39.53 48.97
N GLU A 447 -30.11 38.73 47.98
CA GLU A 447 -29.06 39.05 47.02
C GLU A 447 -29.64 40.00 45.93
N THR A 448 -28.88 41.00 45.57
CA THR A 448 -29.25 41.98 44.53
C THR A 448 -28.02 42.21 43.64
N ALA A 449 -28.12 41.82 42.39
CA ALA A 449 -27.09 42.09 41.41
C ALA A 449 -27.07 43.60 41.03
N ASN A 450 -25.91 44.22 41.09
CA ASN A 450 -25.70 45.61 40.73
C ASN A 450 -25.29 45.75 39.23
N ALA A 451 -25.43 46.93 38.67
CA ALA A 451 -25.10 47.19 37.29
C ALA A 451 -23.61 47.13 36.94
N ASP A 452 -22.75 47.16 37.97
CA ASP A 452 -21.29 47.05 37.88
C ASP A 452 -20.78 45.59 38.06
N GLY A 453 -21.69 44.61 38.19
CA GLY A 453 -21.37 43.20 38.38
C GLY A 453 -21.10 42.81 39.85
N SER A 454 -21.24 43.72 40.82
CA SER A 454 -21.24 43.39 42.27
C SER A 454 -22.61 42.87 42.70
N PHE A 455 -22.64 42.21 43.87
CA PHE A 455 -23.86 41.66 44.47
C PHE A 455 -24.07 42.25 45.85
#